data_577d16c8e1a15e5779917ddcaf2b1a90
#
_entry.id   577d16c8e1a15e5779917ddcaf2b1a90
#
_cell.length_a   1.000
_cell.length_b   1.000
_cell.length_c   1.000
_cell.angle_alpha   90.00
_cell.angle_beta   90.00
_cell.angle_gamma   90.00
#
_symmetry.space_group_name_H-M   'P 1'
#
loop_
_entity.id
_entity.type
_entity.pdbx_description
1 polymer ?
#
loop_
_entity_poly.entity_id
_entity_poly.type
_entity_poly.pdbx_seq_one_letter_code
_entity_poly.pdbx_strand_id
1 'polypeptide(L)'
;SGGQRQRIALARALAVQPPALLLDEPFGALDAKVRKELRRWLARLHEEIHLTSVFVTHDQEEAMEVADRIVVMNKGVIEQIGAPGEVYENPASEFVYHFLGDSNRLHLGDDNHILFRPHEVSLSRSELDDHRLAEVRDIRPLGAITRVTLKIKDQDELIEAEVVKDHDSLTGLVRGESLFFKPRPSLPPSPC
;
A
#
# COMPACT_ATOMS: atom_id res chain seq x y z
N SER A 1 -26.96 -13.36 2.48
CA SER A 1 -25.98 -12.24 2.41
C SER A 1 -25.25 -12.29 1.07
N GLY A 2 -24.69 -11.14 0.64
CA GLY A 2 -23.87 -11.06 -0.58
C GLY A 2 -22.73 -12.07 -0.61
N GLY A 3 -22.03 -12.24 0.52
CA GLY A 3 -20.96 -13.21 0.66
C GLY A 3 -21.36 -14.67 0.52
N GLN A 4 -22.57 -15.05 0.95
CA GLN A 4 -23.06 -16.41 0.71
C GLN A 4 -23.30 -16.69 -0.76
N ARG A 5 -23.89 -15.73 -1.47
CA ARG A 5 -24.10 -15.84 -2.93
C ARG A 5 -22.79 -15.98 -3.68
N GLN A 6 -21.76 -15.21 -3.29
CA GLN A 6 -20.45 -15.25 -3.92
C GLN A 6 -19.71 -16.57 -3.67
N ARG A 7 -19.76 -17.10 -2.44
CA ARG A 7 -19.24 -18.46 -2.12
C ARG A 7 -19.94 -19.55 -2.91
N ILE A 8 -21.27 -19.47 -3.08
CA ILE A 8 -22.04 -20.43 -3.89
C ILE A 8 -21.65 -20.32 -5.36
N ALA A 9 -21.51 -19.10 -5.90
CA ALA A 9 -21.08 -18.89 -7.29
C ALA A 9 -19.70 -19.51 -7.54
N LEU A 10 -18.75 -19.27 -6.62
CA LEU A 10 -17.41 -19.85 -6.70
C LEU A 10 -17.43 -21.38 -6.57
N ALA A 11 -18.20 -21.93 -5.62
CA ALA A 11 -18.37 -23.38 -5.48
C ALA A 11 -18.96 -24.03 -6.76
N ARG A 12 -19.90 -23.36 -7.42
CA ARG A 12 -20.46 -23.83 -8.71
C ARG A 12 -19.43 -23.81 -9.82
N ALA A 13 -18.60 -22.76 -9.89
CA ALA A 13 -17.53 -22.66 -10.87
C ALA A 13 -16.46 -23.77 -10.70
N LEU A 14 -16.16 -24.11 -9.45
CA LEU A 14 -15.20 -25.19 -9.11
C LEU A 14 -15.76 -26.59 -9.30
N ALA A 15 -17.09 -26.79 -9.14
CA ALA A 15 -17.73 -28.11 -9.21
C ALA A 15 -17.57 -28.80 -10.57
N VAL A 16 -17.36 -28.04 -11.64
CA VAL A 16 -17.11 -28.56 -12.99
C VAL A 16 -15.66 -28.88 -13.27
N GLN A 17 -14.75 -28.70 -12.29
CA GLN A 17 -13.31 -28.92 -12.39
C GLN A 17 -12.69 -28.23 -13.61
N PRO A 18 -12.81 -26.90 -13.73
CA PRO A 18 -12.33 -26.17 -14.89
C PRO A 18 -10.79 -26.19 -14.96
N PRO A 19 -10.19 -26.12 -16.16
CA PRO A 19 -8.74 -26.02 -16.31
C PRO A 19 -8.18 -24.66 -15.84
N ALA A 20 -9.02 -23.62 -15.82
CA ALA A 20 -8.69 -22.30 -15.31
C ALA A 20 -9.93 -21.60 -14.77
N LEU A 21 -9.76 -20.71 -13.79
CA LEU A 21 -10.82 -19.93 -13.16
C LEU A 21 -10.61 -18.45 -13.49
N LEU A 22 -11.65 -17.81 -14.01
CA LEU A 22 -11.65 -16.36 -14.27
C LEU A 22 -12.64 -15.68 -13.32
N LEU A 23 -12.17 -14.74 -12.55
CA LEU A 23 -12.95 -14.04 -11.53
C LEU A 23 -12.89 -12.53 -11.75
N ASP A 24 -14.04 -11.91 -11.84
CA ASP A 24 -14.18 -10.46 -11.94
C ASP A 24 -14.65 -9.91 -10.59
N GLU A 25 -13.82 -9.10 -9.96
CA GLU A 25 -14.02 -8.49 -8.62
C GLU A 25 -14.59 -9.48 -7.57
N PRO A 26 -13.92 -10.62 -7.31
CA PRO A 26 -14.52 -11.71 -6.51
C PRO A 26 -14.78 -11.31 -5.05
N PHE A 27 -14.24 -10.21 -4.58
CA PHE A 27 -14.36 -9.76 -3.19
C PHE A 27 -15.13 -8.44 -3.02
N GLY A 28 -15.49 -7.76 -4.10
CA GLY A 28 -16.00 -6.37 -4.09
C GLY A 28 -17.29 -6.13 -3.30
N ALA A 29 -18.22 -7.11 -3.25
CA ALA A 29 -19.52 -6.96 -2.60
C ALA A 29 -19.58 -7.49 -1.15
N LEU A 30 -18.41 -7.65 -0.49
CA LEU A 30 -18.31 -8.30 0.82
C LEU A 30 -17.97 -7.31 1.94
N ASP A 31 -18.48 -7.58 3.15
CA ASP A 31 -17.96 -6.89 4.33
C ASP A 31 -16.50 -7.29 4.63
N ALA A 32 -15.78 -6.44 5.35
CA ALA A 32 -14.34 -6.58 5.57
C ALA A 32 -13.94 -7.95 6.19
N LYS A 33 -14.76 -8.48 7.11
CA LYS A 33 -14.48 -9.77 7.77
C LYS A 33 -14.63 -10.93 6.77
N VAL A 34 -15.74 -10.97 6.04
CA VAL A 34 -16.03 -12.01 5.04
C VAL A 34 -15.03 -11.94 3.89
N ARG A 35 -14.66 -10.74 3.45
CA ARG A 35 -13.63 -10.51 2.44
C ARG A 35 -12.29 -11.15 2.84
N LYS A 36 -11.81 -10.86 4.06
CA LYS A 36 -10.58 -11.44 4.58
C LYS A 36 -10.61 -12.96 4.69
N GLU A 37 -11.75 -13.52 5.15
CA GLU A 37 -11.94 -14.98 5.23
C GLU A 37 -11.90 -15.61 3.82
N LEU A 38 -12.54 -14.99 2.85
CA LEU A 38 -12.61 -15.52 1.48
C LEU A 38 -11.25 -15.43 0.76
N ARG A 39 -10.50 -14.33 0.93
CA ARG A 39 -9.13 -14.21 0.41
C ARG A 39 -8.23 -15.34 0.92
N ARG A 40 -8.21 -15.56 2.24
CA ARG A 40 -7.42 -16.63 2.85
C ARG A 40 -7.85 -18.03 2.40
N TRP A 41 -9.15 -18.22 2.22
CA TRP A 41 -9.67 -19.48 1.72
C TRP A 41 -9.25 -19.71 0.26
N LEU A 42 -9.33 -18.69 -0.59
CA LEU A 42 -8.95 -18.78 -2.01
C LEU A 42 -7.43 -19.06 -2.15
N ALA A 43 -6.60 -18.36 -1.38
CA ALA A 43 -5.15 -18.61 -1.36
C ALA A 43 -4.83 -20.08 -1.00
N ARG A 44 -5.44 -20.62 0.07
CA ARG A 44 -5.28 -22.03 0.44
C ARG A 44 -5.77 -22.99 -0.64
N LEU A 45 -6.90 -22.66 -1.28
CA LEU A 45 -7.46 -23.48 -2.34
C LEU A 45 -6.48 -23.61 -3.52
N HIS A 46 -5.79 -22.52 -3.89
CA HIS A 46 -4.77 -22.55 -4.95
C HIS A 46 -3.59 -23.46 -4.58
N GLU A 47 -3.14 -23.43 -3.32
CA GLU A 47 -2.09 -24.31 -2.82
C GLU A 47 -2.50 -25.79 -2.88
N GLU A 48 -3.78 -26.10 -2.52
CA GLU A 48 -4.27 -27.47 -2.42
C GLU A 48 -4.55 -28.11 -3.78
N ILE A 49 -5.16 -27.40 -4.71
CA ILE A 49 -5.64 -27.97 -6.00
C ILE A 49 -4.84 -27.53 -7.24
N HIS A 50 -3.86 -26.63 -7.06
CA HIS A 50 -2.98 -26.13 -8.14
C HIS A 50 -3.77 -25.61 -9.35
N LEU A 51 -4.91 -24.96 -9.11
CA LEU A 51 -5.77 -24.42 -10.15
C LEU A 51 -5.23 -23.07 -10.64
N THR A 52 -5.01 -22.95 -11.93
CA THR A 52 -4.70 -21.66 -12.54
C THR A 52 -5.90 -20.74 -12.43
N SER A 53 -5.73 -19.57 -11.84
CA SER A 53 -6.78 -18.57 -11.79
C SER A 53 -6.27 -17.18 -12.16
N VAL A 54 -7.15 -16.43 -12.80
CA VAL A 54 -6.95 -15.00 -13.08
C VAL A 54 -8.11 -14.26 -12.43
N PHE A 55 -7.81 -13.29 -11.59
CA PHE A 55 -8.84 -12.42 -11.04
C PHE A 55 -8.50 -10.95 -11.29
N VAL A 56 -9.54 -10.16 -11.51
CA VAL A 56 -9.45 -8.72 -11.68
C VAL A 56 -9.95 -8.07 -10.40
N THR A 57 -9.19 -7.14 -9.88
CA THR A 57 -9.56 -6.33 -8.70
C THR A 57 -8.99 -4.92 -8.83
N HIS A 58 -9.64 -3.95 -8.20
CA HIS A 58 -9.13 -2.61 -7.98
C HIS A 58 -8.54 -2.44 -6.57
N ASP A 59 -8.64 -3.47 -5.73
CA ASP A 59 -8.11 -3.48 -4.36
C ASP A 59 -6.70 -4.09 -4.36
N GLN A 60 -5.73 -3.26 -3.99
CA GLN A 60 -4.31 -3.62 -3.96
C GLN A 60 -4.02 -4.71 -2.92
N GLU A 61 -4.68 -4.63 -1.74
CA GLU A 61 -4.50 -5.63 -0.68
C GLU A 61 -4.94 -7.02 -1.15
N GLU A 62 -6.01 -7.09 -1.95
CA GLU A 62 -6.50 -8.34 -2.53
C GLU A 62 -5.45 -8.95 -3.47
N ALA A 63 -4.90 -8.13 -4.37
CA ALA A 63 -3.87 -8.59 -5.29
C ALA A 63 -2.60 -9.04 -4.55
N MET A 64 -2.14 -8.25 -3.57
CA MET A 64 -0.92 -8.54 -2.81
C MET A 64 -1.06 -9.79 -1.91
N GLU A 65 -2.26 -10.07 -1.36
CA GLU A 65 -2.48 -11.19 -0.43
C GLU A 65 -2.74 -12.52 -1.15
N VAL A 66 -3.29 -12.51 -2.36
CA VAL A 66 -3.80 -13.73 -3.02
C VAL A 66 -3.01 -14.16 -4.24
N ALA A 67 -2.40 -13.24 -4.97
CA ALA A 67 -1.80 -13.54 -6.26
C ALA A 67 -0.34 -14.00 -6.15
N ASP A 68 0.06 -14.99 -6.96
CA ASP A 68 1.46 -15.35 -7.19
C ASP A 68 2.15 -14.35 -8.13
N ARG A 69 1.36 -13.74 -9.04
CA ARG A 69 1.82 -12.73 -10.00
C ARG A 69 0.76 -11.64 -10.16
N ILE A 70 1.21 -10.40 -10.12
CA ILE A 70 0.39 -9.21 -10.34
C ILE A 70 0.67 -8.65 -11.73
N VAL A 71 -0.39 -8.26 -12.42
CA VAL A 71 -0.34 -7.48 -13.66
C VAL A 71 -0.96 -6.11 -13.37
N VAL A 72 -0.14 -5.06 -13.32
CA VAL A 72 -0.63 -3.69 -13.18
C VAL A 72 -0.96 -3.14 -14.55
N MET A 73 -2.20 -2.66 -14.71
CA MET A 73 -2.69 -2.09 -15.97
C MET A 73 -3.11 -0.63 -15.79
N ASN A 74 -2.79 0.18 -16.78
CA ASN A 74 -3.19 1.58 -16.84
C ASN A 74 -3.62 1.94 -18.26
N LYS A 75 -4.82 2.51 -18.41
CA LYS A 75 -5.36 2.95 -19.72
C LYS A 75 -5.25 1.89 -20.84
N GLY A 76 -5.44 0.62 -20.49
CA GLY A 76 -5.39 -0.50 -21.44
C GLY A 76 -3.97 -1.01 -21.75
N VAL A 77 -2.94 -0.48 -21.11
CA VAL A 77 -1.55 -0.92 -21.26
C VAL A 77 -1.08 -1.62 -20.00
N ILE A 78 -0.25 -2.64 -20.15
CA ILE A 78 0.42 -3.30 -19.03
C ILE A 78 1.62 -2.44 -18.63
N GLU A 79 1.62 -1.94 -17.40
CA GLU A 79 2.71 -1.15 -16.80
C GLU A 79 3.80 -2.05 -16.22
N GLN A 80 3.40 -3.12 -15.52
CA GLN A 80 4.33 -4.04 -14.89
C GLN A 80 3.70 -5.40 -14.65
N ILE A 81 4.53 -6.44 -14.68
CA ILE A 81 4.18 -7.81 -14.28
C ILE A 81 5.28 -8.32 -13.35
N GLY A 82 4.92 -8.89 -12.22
CA GLY A 82 5.89 -9.47 -11.28
C GLY A 82 5.23 -10.16 -10.10
N ALA A 83 6.04 -10.73 -9.22
CA ALA A 83 5.56 -11.20 -7.91
C ALA A 83 5.11 -9.99 -7.05
N PRO A 84 4.15 -10.17 -6.12
CA PRO A 84 3.66 -9.07 -5.28
C PRO A 84 4.77 -8.22 -4.64
N GLY A 85 5.72 -8.86 -3.95
CA GLY A 85 6.84 -8.17 -3.32
C GLY A 85 7.71 -7.42 -4.33
N GLU A 86 8.01 -8.04 -5.49
CA GLU A 86 8.80 -7.41 -6.54
C GLU A 86 8.15 -6.14 -7.10
N VAL A 87 6.85 -6.20 -7.40
CA VAL A 87 6.12 -5.06 -7.96
C VAL A 87 6.00 -3.92 -6.94
N TYR A 88 5.88 -4.25 -5.66
CA TYR A 88 5.81 -3.27 -4.58
C TYR A 88 7.16 -2.61 -4.27
N GLU A 89 8.23 -3.41 -4.21
CA GLU A 89 9.59 -2.95 -3.85
C GLU A 89 10.33 -2.30 -5.03
N ASN A 90 10.05 -2.76 -6.27
CA ASN A 90 10.71 -2.30 -7.49
C ASN A 90 9.69 -1.87 -8.55
N PRO A 91 8.87 -0.83 -8.29
CA PRO A 91 7.87 -0.36 -9.24
C PRO A 91 8.54 0.20 -10.51
N ALA A 92 8.04 -0.20 -11.68
CA ALA A 92 8.59 0.18 -12.97
C ALA A 92 8.29 1.63 -13.36
N SER A 93 7.31 2.27 -12.73
CA SER A 93 6.92 3.66 -12.98
C SER A 93 6.36 4.32 -11.72
N GLU A 94 6.32 5.66 -11.71
CA GLU A 94 5.63 6.41 -10.63
C GLU A 94 4.16 6.03 -10.52
N PHE A 95 3.52 5.69 -11.65
CA PHE A 95 2.15 5.22 -11.64
C PHE A 95 2.02 3.94 -10.81
N VAL A 96 2.86 2.94 -11.04
CA VAL A 96 2.86 1.68 -10.27
C VAL A 96 3.16 1.96 -8.80
N TYR A 97 4.12 2.85 -8.52
CA TYR A 97 4.46 3.25 -7.16
C TYR A 97 3.25 3.80 -6.39
N HIS A 98 2.56 4.79 -6.98
CA HIS A 98 1.38 5.40 -6.35
C HIS A 98 0.17 4.45 -6.33
N PHE A 99 0.04 3.60 -7.33
CA PHE A 99 -1.08 2.65 -7.43
C PHE A 99 -1.02 1.57 -6.34
N LEU A 100 0.16 1.15 -5.90
CA LEU A 100 0.33 0.04 -4.94
C LEU A 100 0.39 0.48 -3.46
N GLY A 101 0.09 1.71 -3.14
CA GLY A 101 -0.03 2.16 -1.75
C GLY A 101 0.22 3.65 -1.57
N ASP A 102 -0.10 4.12 -0.37
CA ASP A 102 0.13 5.52 0.01
C ASP A 102 1.60 5.89 -0.18
N SER A 103 1.84 7.11 -0.65
CA SER A 103 3.18 7.58 -0.95
C SER A 103 3.31 9.08 -0.75
N ASN A 104 4.49 9.49 -0.35
CA ASN A 104 4.90 10.88 -0.28
C ASN A 104 5.73 11.26 -1.49
N ARG A 105 5.64 12.53 -1.87
CA ARG A 105 6.55 13.17 -2.81
C ARG A 105 7.25 14.32 -2.08
N LEU A 106 8.55 14.40 -2.18
CA LEU A 106 9.33 15.49 -1.61
C LEU A 106 10.18 16.13 -2.70
N HIS A 107 9.96 17.41 -2.96
CA HIS A 107 10.75 18.17 -3.91
C HIS A 107 12.11 18.56 -3.32
N LEU A 108 13.15 18.32 -4.10
CA LEU A 108 14.54 18.62 -3.74
C LEU A 108 15.09 19.87 -4.45
N GLY A 109 14.25 20.54 -5.26
CA GLY A 109 14.62 21.64 -6.16
C GLY A 109 14.81 21.18 -7.61
N ASP A 110 14.80 22.14 -8.57
CA ASP A 110 15.09 21.96 -10.00
C ASP A 110 14.41 20.73 -10.65
N ASP A 111 13.09 20.61 -10.51
CA ASP A 111 12.27 19.48 -11.00
C ASP A 111 12.65 18.09 -10.42
N ASN A 112 13.59 18.03 -9.49
CA ASN A 112 13.98 16.79 -8.84
C ASN A 112 13.11 16.50 -7.60
N HIS A 113 12.64 15.27 -7.47
CA HIS A 113 11.88 14.83 -6.32
C HIS A 113 12.20 13.39 -5.94
N ILE A 114 11.92 13.03 -4.71
CA ILE A 114 11.97 11.65 -4.23
C ILE A 114 10.58 11.18 -3.84
N LEU A 115 10.32 9.91 -4.10
CA LEU A 115 9.13 9.19 -3.64
C LEU A 115 9.51 8.28 -2.49
N PHE A 116 8.67 8.20 -1.47
CA PHE A 116 8.85 7.31 -0.34
C PHE A 116 7.52 6.99 0.34
N ARG A 117 7.47 5.85 1.00
CA ARG A 117 6.27 5.39 1.72
C ARG A 117 6.14 6.09 3.08
N PRO A 118 4.94 6.21 3.65
CA PRO A 118 4.75 6.77 4.99
C PRO A 118 5.54 6.02 6.08
N HIS A 119 5.71 4.72 5.97
CA HIS A 119 6.51 3.93 6.91
C HIS A 119 8.03 4.06 6.74
N GLU A 120 8.49 4.65 5.64
CA GLU A 120 9.90 4.95 5.37
C GLU A 120 10.32 6.32 5.92
N VAL A 121 9.50 6.96 6.75
CA VAL A 121 9.80 8.24 7.39
C VAL A 121 10.27 8.01 8.81
N SER A 122 11.47 8.46 9.14
CA SER A 122 11.91 8.55 10.52
C SER A 122 11.55 9.90 11.12
N LEU A 123 11.10 9.90 12.37
CA LEU A 123 10.73 11.09 13.13
C LEU A 123 11.68 11.26 14.33
N SER A 124 12.05 12.50 14.62
CA SER A 124 12.85 12.86 15.79
C SER A 124 12.36 14.18 16.39
N ARG A 125 12.46 14.32 17.72
CA ARG A 125 12.24 15.59 18.42
C ARG A 125 13.49 16.46 18.43
N SER A 126 14.66 15.86 18.26
CA SER A 126 15.93 16.53 18.21
C SER A 126 16.40 16.68 16.77
N GLU A 127 17.11 17.76 16.51
CA GLU A 127 17.79 17.94 15.23
C GLU A 127 18.88 16.85 15.08
N LEU A 128 18.82 16.13 13.97
CA LEU A 128 19.79 15.12 13.59
C LEU A 128 20.26 15.43 12.17
N ASP A 129 21.43 14.91 11.82
CA ASP A 129 22.00 15.08 10.48
C ASP A 129 21.00 14.63 9.39
N ASP A 130 20.86 15.44 8.34
CA ASP A 130 19.96 15.23 7.20
C ASP A 130 18.46 15.18 7.54
N HIS A 131 18.04 15.57 8.73
CA HIS A 131 16.64 15.72 9.07
C HIS A 131 16.13 17.11 8.67
N ARG A 132 14.90 17.17 8.20
CA ARG A 132 14.20 18.41 7.84
C ARG A 132 13.19 18.78 8.92
N LEU A 133 13.06 20.06 9.19
CA LEU A 133 12.09 20.58 10.13
C LEU A 133 10.69 20.66 9.50
N ALA A 134 9.69 20.12 10.19
CA ALA A 134 8.30 20.21 9.82
C ALA A 134 7.40 20.48 11.03
N GLU A 135 6.21 21.01 10.77
CA GLU A 135 5.17 21.25 11.76
C GLU A 135 4.12 20.14 11.71
N VAL A 136 3.74 19.61 12.86
CA VAL A 136 2.68 18.60 13.00
C VAL A 136 1.32 19.20 12.67
N ARG A 137 0.68 18.74 11.62
CA ARG A 137 -0.66 19.19 11.20
C ARG A 137 -1.76 18.30 11.74
N ASP A 138 -1.53 16.98 11.74
CA ASP A 138 -2.51 16.03 12.22
C ASP A 138 -1.84 14.79 12.82
N ILE A 139 -2.55 14.15 13.76
CA ILE A 139 -2.10 12.92 14.43
C ILE A 139 -3.30 11.99 14.49
N ARG A 140 -3.23 10.83 13.82
CA ARG A 140 -4.30 9.85 13.75
C ARG A 140 -3.83 8.49 14.25
N PRO A 141 -4.23 8.05 15.45
CA PRO A 141 -4.01 6.68 15.87
C PRO A 141 -4.83 5.70 15.02
N LEU A 142 -4.17 4.72 14.42
CA LEU A 142 -4.76 3.69 13.56
C LEU A 142 -4.53 2.27 14.13
N GLY A 143 -4.70 2.13 15.43
CA GLY A 143 -4.48 0.85 16.12
C GLY A 143 -3.02 0.62 16.49
N ALA A 144 -2.31 -0.25 15.78
CA ALA A 144 -0.90 -0.57 16.04
C ALA A 144 0.07 0.53 15.56
N ILE A 145 -0.38 1.38 14.66
CA ILE A 145 0.40 2.49 14.11
C ILE A 145 -0.30 3.83 14.40
N THR A 146 0.47 4.90 14.32
CA THR A 146 -0.03 6.28 14.31
C THR A 146 0.45 6.94 13.02
N ARG A 147 -0.49 7.54 12.29
CA ARG A 147 -0.20 8.36 11.11
C ARG A 147 -0.07 9.82 11.55
N VAL A 148 1.05 10.44 11.22
CA VAL A 148 1.34 11.83 11.51
C VAL A 148 1.46 12.58 10.19
N THR A 149 0.65 13.63 10.01
CA THR A 149 0.76 14.53 8.86
C THR A 149 1.63 15.72 9.24
N LEU A 150 2.68 15.93 8.50
CA LEU A 150 3.67 16.97 8.70
C LEU A 150 3.61 17.99 7.57
N LYS A 151 3.69 19.28 7.87
CA LYS A 151 3.91 20.34 6.90
C LYS A 151 5.38 20.77 6.93
N ILE A 152 6.05 20.70 5.81
CA ILE A 152 7.45 21.14 5.69
C ILE A 152 7.52 22.66 5.89
N LYS A 153 8.48 23.14 6.69
CA LYS A 153 8.50 24.51 7.17
C LYS A 153 8.58 25.56 6.04
N ASP A 154 9.36 25.30 5.02
CA ASP A 154 9.63 26.26 3.93
C ASP A 154 8.99 25.85 2.58
N GLN A 155 8.09 24.87 2.61
CA GLN A 155 7.40 24.34 1.44
C GLN A 155 5.93 24.14 1.76
N ASP A 156 5.05 24.28 0.77
CA ASP A 156 3.61 24.00 0.98
C ASP A 156 3.28 22.52 0.74
N GLU A 157 4.20 21.65 1.16
CA GLU A 157 4.10 20.22 1.02
C GLU A 157 3.73 19.55 2.34
N LEU A 158 2.89 18.52 2.23
CA LEU A 158 2.51 17.65 3.33
C LEU A 158 3.19 16.30 3.16
N ILE A 159 3.74 15.80 4.26
CA ILE A 159 4.35 14.47 4.36
C ILE A 159 3.55 13.65 5.37
N GLU A 160 3.22 12.44 5.01
CA GLU A 160 2.64 11.47 5.95
C GLU A 160 3.73 10.54 6.48
N ALA A 161 3.76 10.35 7.78
CA ALA A 161 4.62 9.39 8.45
C ALA A 161 3.79 8.36 9.19
N GLU A 162 4.13 7.08 9.05
CA GLU A 162 3.55 6.01 9.84
C GLU A 162 4.58 5.45 10.80
N VAL A 163 4.29 5.56 12.06
CA VAL A 163 5.16 5.06 13.14
C VAL A 163 4.39 4.11 14.06
N VAL A 164 5.10 3.19 14.70
CA VAL A 164 4.48 2.31 15.70
C VAL A 164 3.91 3.16 16.83
N LYS A 165 2.79 2.72 17.41
CA LYS A 165 2.03 3.46 18.43
C LYS A 165 2.89 3.94 19.61
N ASP A 166 3.85 3.14 20.04
CA ASP A 166 4.69 3.42 21.22
C ASP A 166 6.04 4.03 20.84
N HIS A 167 6.15 4.65 19.65
CA HIS A 167 7.37 5.34 19.24
C HIS A 167 7.62 6.58 20.09
N ASP A 168 8.85 6.76 20.56
CA ASP A 168 9.25 7.84 21.49
C ASP A 168 8.88 9.25 21.00
N SER A 169 8.96 9.50 19.68
CA SER A 169 8.60 10.79 19.09
C SER A 169 7.11 11.14 19.25
N LEU A 170 6.24 10.18 19.53
CA LEU A 170 4.80 10.39 19.71
C LEU A 170 4.42 10.78 21.15
N THR A 171 5.31 10.55 22.14
CA THR A 171 5.01 10.82 23.54
C THR A 171 4.69 12.28 23.77
N GLY A 172 3.42 12.59 24.10
CA GLY A 172 2.95 13.97 24.31
C GLY A 172 2.98 14.86 23.07
N LEU A 173 3.07 14.28 21.85
CA LEU A 173 3.06 15.04 20.61
C LEU A 173 1.69 15.72 20.41
N VAL A 174 1.71 17.01 20.07
CA VAL A 174 0.52 17.80 19.79
C VAL A 174 0.59 18.49 18.43
N ARG A 175 -0.56 18.84 17.88
CA ARG A 175 -0.64 19.64 16.64
C ARG A 175 0.01 21.00 16.85
N GLY A 176 0.72 21.47 15.83
CA GLY A 176 1.47 22.72 15.84
C GLY A 176 2.91 22.58 16.40
N GLU A 177 3.23 21.43 16.97
CA GLU A 177 4.60 21.16 17.45
C GLU A 177 5.52 20.94 16.25
N SER A 178 6.79 21.31 16.43
CA SER A 178 7.83 21.06 15.41
C SER A 178 8.47 19.69 15.62
N LEU A 179 8.63 18.95 14.54
CA LEU A 179 9.35 17.68 14.49
C LEU A 179 10.38 17.72 13.36
N PHE A 180 11.40 16.94 13.53
CA PHE A 180 12.37 16.65 12.49
C PHE A 180 12.02 15.31 11.81
N PHE A 181 12.08 15.27 10.49
CA PHE A 181 11.81 14.05 9.72
C PHE A 181 12.91 13.80 8.70
N LYS A 182 13.13 12.53 8.39
CA LYS A 182 14.02 12.09 7.32
C LYS A 182 13.36 10.98 6.53
N PRO A 183 13.19 11.14 5.19
CA PRO A 183 12.84 10.03 4.31
C PRO A 183 13.96 8.99 4.29
N ARG A 184 13.59 7.72 4.24
CA ARG A 184 14.50 6.59 4.02
C ARG A 184 13.98 5.77 2.84
N PRO A 185 13.99 6.36 1.61
CA PRO A 185 13.42 5.69 0.47
C PRO A 185 14.14 4.38 0.19
N SER A 186 13.38 3.33 -0.05
CA SER A 186 13.90 2.02 -0.46
C SER A 186 14.40 2.06 -1.91
N LEU A 187 13.93 3.05 -2.70
CA LEU A 187 14.32 3.25 -4.09
C LEU A 187 15.20 4.49 -4.26
N PRO A 188 16.21 4.43 -5.12
CA PRO A 188 16.96 5.63 -5.50
C PRO A 188 16.03 6.64 -6.18
N PRO A 189 16.35 7.95 -6.16
CA PRO A 189 15.61 8.96 -6.89
C PRO A 189 15.52 8.56 -8.36
N SER A 190 14.32 8.73 -8.96
CA SER A 190 14.12 8.45 -10.38
C SER A 190 15.09 9.31 -11.21
N PRO A 191 15.85 8.71 -12.12
CA PRO A 191 16.65 9.52 -13.05
C PRO A 191 15.70 10.35 -13.91
N CYS A 192 16.01 11.64 -14.06
CA CYS A 192 15.33 12.57 -14.98
C CYS A 192 15.40 12.11 -16.43
#